data_7223269d584abb6ff2551c99a2491876
#
_entry.id   7223269d584abb6ff2551c99a2491876
#
_cell.length_a   1.000
_cell.length_b   1.000
_cell.length_c   1.000
_cell.angle_alpha   90.00
_cell.angle_beta   90.00
_cell.angle_gamma   90.00
#
_symmetry.space_group_name_H-M   'P 1'
#
loop_
_entity.id
_entity.type
_entity.pdbx_description
1 polymer ?
#
loop_
_entity_poly.entity_id
_entity_poly.type
_entity_poly.pdbx_seq_one_letter_code
_entity_poly.pdbx_strand_id
1 'polypeptide(L)'
;MLTDSISQPHRHPAVTWLLVMTATIQPASNANVQRLDPALRLADYERALRFWLAQTHPSTSRILFLENSGSDLSSLRAIATQENSAGKPVEFLSIPAGPIPAGLNYGYSEMELLDAGLDRSELRRQTSHMIKTTGRLIFPSLPNAIDRLPAPPELLIDCRRFPWPRHGADARVQLFACSQAYYDQHLRGSQHSMNPTTLRLLEQLLYARVIRTQGQPGVYLRFPCNIDPVGYSGFKGRSYQTIGQRFDQITRAFLRRVAPAYWY
;
A
#
# COMPACT_ATOMS: atom_id res chain seq x y z
N MET A 1 -43.61 23.73 -27.02
CA MET A 1 -43.16 22.38 -26.69
C MET A 1 -41.65 22.48 -26.49
N LEU A 2 -41.22 22.58 -25.23
CA LEU A 2 -39.81 22.56 -24.87
C LEU A 2 -39.50 21.10 -24.48
N THR A 3 -38.67 20.44 -25.26
CA THR A 3 -38.19 19.09 -24.99
C THR A 3 -37.05 19.21 -23.97
N ASP A 4 -37.33 18.86 -22.71
CA ASP A 4 -36.32 18.67 -21.69
C ASP A 4 -35.42 17.50 -22.11
N SER A 5 -34.20 17.81 -22.54
CA SER A 5 -33.13 16.84 -22.72
C SER A 5 -32.61 16.45 -21.32
N ILE A 6 -33.12 15.35 -20.80
CA ILE A 6 -32.56 14.69 -19.62
C ILE A 6 -31.14 14.26 -19.98
N SER A 7 -30.15 15.00 -19.48
CA SER A 7 -28.75 14.61 -19.58
C SER A 7 -28.56 13.28 -18.84
N GLN A 8 -28.22 12.24 -19.59
CA GLN A 8 -27.84 10.95 -18.99
C GLN A 8 -26.64 11.18 -18.05
N PRO A 9 -26.65 10.62 -16.84
CA PRO A 9 -25.49 10.68 -15.97
C PRO A 9 -24.32 10.02 -16.69
N HIS A 10 -23.22 10.75 -16.87
CA HIS A 10 -21.96 10.22 -17.39
C HIS A 10 -21.57 9.04 -16.49
N ARG A 11 -21.76 7.82 -16.98
CA ARG A 11 -21.22 6.62 -16.35
C ARG A 11 -19.70 6.73 -16.43
N HIS A 12 -19.06 7.08 -15.32
CA HIS A 12 -17.61 6.90 -15.21
C HIS A 12 -17.28 5.45 -15.56
N PRO A 13 -16.26 5.19 -16.36
CA PRO A 13 -15.85 3.82 -16.67
C PRO A 13 -15.63 3.09 -15.34
N ALA A 14 -16.13 1.86 -15.26
CA ALA A 14 -16.03 1.06 -14.04
C ALA A 14 -14.56 0.92 -13.66
N VAL A 15 -14.22 1.32 -12.42
CA VAL A 15 -12.85 1.23 -11.89
C VAL A 15 -12.47 -0.23 -11.75
N THR A 16 -11.36 -0.59 -12.34
CA THR A 16 -10.75 -1.91 -12.21
C THR A 16 -9.51 -1.84 -11.32
N TRP A 17 -9.44 -2.74 -10.35
CA TRP A 17 -8.44 -2.67 -9.28
C TRP A 17 -7.40 -3.78 -9.35
N LEU A 18 -6.18 -3.46 -8.98
CA LEU A 18 -5.06 -4.38 -8.74
C LEU A 18 -4.56 -4.23 -7.30
N LEU A 19 -4.68 -5.26 -6.49
CA LEU A 19 -4.01 -5.31 -5.19
C LEU A 19 -2.57 -5.78 -5.39
N VAL A 20 -1.61 -4.93 -5.07
CA VAL A 20 -0.18 -5.21 -5.17
C VAL A 20 0.39 -5.51 -3.79
N MET A 21 0.91 -6.70 -3.58
CA MET A 21 1.54 -7.17 -2.35
C MET A 21 3.05 -7.20 -2.53
N THR A 22 3.79 -6.29 -1.85
CA THR A 22 5.27 -6.31 -1.88
C THR A 22 5.84 -7.23 -0.81
N ALA A 23 6.81 -8.07 -1.15
CA ALA A 23 7.38 -9.07 -0.28
C ALA A 23 8.91 -9.12 -0.37
N THR A 24 9.54 -9.41 0.78
CA THR A 24 10.92 -9.85 0.93
C THR A 24 10.89 -11.01 1.92
N ILE A 25 10.92 -12.24 1.44
CA ILE A 25 10.83 -13.43 2.30
C ILE A 25 12.14 -13.61 3.05
N GLN A 26 13.26 -13.53 2.36
CA GLN A 26 14.60 -13.65 2.93
C GLN A 26 15.32 -12.29 2.89
N PRO A 27 15.19 -11.45 3.94
CA PRO A 27 15.89 -10.18 3.98
C PRO A 27 17.41 -10.41 4.09
N ALA A 28 18.19 -9.49 3.51
CA ALA A 28 19.64 -9.53 3.66
C ALA A 28 20.03 -9.44 5.15
N SER A 29 21.14 -10.10 5.53
CA SER A 29 21.60 -10.16 6.93
C SER A 29 21.94 -8.80 7.54
N ASN A 30 22.27 -7.81 6.70
CA ASN A 30 22.54 -6.42 7.07
C ASN A 30 21.29 -5.53 6.99
N ALA A 31 20.10 -6.09 6.69
CA ALA A 31 18.87 -5.34 6.67
C ALA A 31 18.53 -4.85 8.08
N ASN A 32 18.19 -3.56 8.20
CA ASN A 32 17.77 -2.98 9.48
C ASN A 32 16.32 -3.37 9.80
N VAL A 33 16.08 -4.68 9.96
CA VAL A 33 14.78 -5.26 10.30
C VAL A 33 14.99 -6.29 11.42
N GLN A 34 14.01 -6.42 12.33
CA GLN A 34 14.09 -7.38 13.44
C GLN A 34 13.42 -8.72 13.10
N ARG A 35 12.49 -8.74 12.16
CA ARG A 35 11.85 -9.99 11.72
C ARG A 35 12.65 -10.58 10.55
N LEU A 36 13.75 -11.27 10.90
CA LEU A 36 14.71 -11.81 9.93
C LEU A 36 14.40 -13.24 9.49
N ASP A 37 13.74 -14.05 10.33
CA ASP A 37 13.44 -15.46 10.06
C ASP A 37 12.57 -15.62 8.79
N PRO A 38 13.07 -16.26 7.72
CA PRO A 38 12.35 -16.42 6.46
C PRO A 38 11.07 -17.25 6.61
N ALA A 39 11.07 -18.26 7.49
CA ALA A 39 9.89 -19.12 7.71
C ALA A 39 8.74 -18.33 8.36
N LEU A 40 9.07 -17.50 9.35
CA LEU A 40 8.08 -16.63 9.98
C LEU A 40 7.56 -15.57 9.02
N ARG A 41 8.41 -15.05 8.13
CA ARG A 41 8.00 -14.09 7.12
C ARG A 41 7.11 -14.73 6.06
N LEU A 42 7.48 -15.93 5.58
CA LEU A 42 6.67 -16.68 4.64
C LEU A 42 5.27 -16.95 5.22
N ALA A 43 5.19 -17.41 6.46
CA ALA A 43 3.90 -17.62 7.14
C ALA A 43 3.06 -16.33 7.25
N ASP A 44 3.69 -15.17 7.44
CA ASP A 44 3.00 -13.89 7.43
C ASP A 44 2.43 -13.55 6.03
N TYR A 45 3.19 -13.80 4.96
CA TYR A 45 2.72 -13.58 3.58
C TYR A 45 1.61 -14.55 3.20
N GLU A 46 1.72 -15.83 3.58
CA GLU A 46 0.69 -16.83 3.34
C GLU A 46 -0.62 -16.44 4.04
N ARG A 47 -0.56 -16.04 5.31
CA ARG A 47 -1.73 -15.55 6.04
C ARG A 47 -2.37 -14.34 5.35
N ALA A 48 -1.56 -13.38 4.90
CA ALA A 48 -2.07 -12.20 4.22
C ALA A 48 -2.67 -12.53 2.86
N LEU A 49 -2.04 -13.42 2.09
CA LEU A 49 -2.57 -13.88 0.80
C LEU A 49 -3.94 -14.57 0.97
N ARG A 50 -4.08 -15.50 1.92
CA ARG A 50 -5.36 -16.15 2.24
C ARG A 50 -6.45 -15.12 2.57
N PHE A 51 -6.11 -14.12 3.41
CA PHE A 51 -7.03 -13.05 3.73
C PHE A 51 -7.51 -12.31 2.48
N TRP A 52 -6.59 -11.91 1.59
CA TRP A 52 -6.94 -11.17 0.39
C TRP A 52 -7.68 -12.00 -0.65
N LEU A 53 -7.38 -13.30 -0.75
CA LEU A 53 -8.14 -14.23 -1.60
C LEU A 53 -9.60 -14.37 -1.15
N ALA A 54 -9.84 -14.40 0.16
CA ALA A 54 -11.18 -14.52 0.73
C ALA A 54 -12.03 -13.24 0.65
N GLN A 55 -11.43 -12.06 0.39
CA GLN A 55 -12.19 -10.81 0.23
C GLN A 55 -13.02 -10.83 -1.05
N THR A 56 -14.27 -10.37 -0.99
CA THR A 56 -15.16 -10.30 -2.19
C THR A 56 -15.28 -8.89 -2.77
N HIS A 57 -14.69 -7.90 -2.11
CA HIS A 57 -14.81 -6.50 -2.53
C HIS A 57 -14.09 -6.25 -3.88
N PRO A 58 -14.67 -5.45 -4.80
CA PRO A 58 -14.09 -5.19 -6.12
C PRO A 58 -12.67 -4.64 -6.09
N SER A 59 -12.31 -3.85 -5.05
CA SER A 59 -10.96 -3.29 -4.91
C SER A 59 -9.86 -4.34 -4.69
N THR A 60 -10.24 -5.59 -4.44
CA THR A 60 -9.31 -6.71 -4.24
C THR A 60 -9.52 -7.83 -5.26
N SER A 61 -10.10 -7.51 -6.42
CA SER A 61 -10.52 -8.51 -7.42
C SER A 61 -9.36 -9.16 -8.19
N ARG A 62 -8.19 -8.56 -8.21
CA ARG A 62 -6.96 -9.07 -8.83
C ARG A 62 -5.79 -8.87 -7.89
N ILE A 63 -4.86 -9.81 -7.84
CA ILE A 63 -3.72 -9.77 -6.92
C ILE A 63 -2.41 -9.90 -7.71
N LEU A 64 -1.50 -8.96 -7.50
CA LEU A 64 -0.11 -9.02 -7.95
C LEU A 64 0.78 -9.21 -6.72
N PHE A 65 1.47 -10.35 -6.65
CA PHE A 65 2.44 -10.63 -5.59
C PHE A 65 3.86 -10.42 -6.11
N LEU A 66 4.56 -9.46 -5.53
CA LEU A 66 5.93 -9.08 -5.91
C LEU A 66 6.89 -9.52 -4.82
N GLU A 67 7.94 -10.25 -5.18
CA GLU A 67 8.94 -10.75 -4.24
C GLU A 67 10.35 -10.38 -4.73
N ASN A 68 11.22 -9.89 -3.82
CA ASN A 68 12.54 -9.37 -4.21
C ASN A 68 13.75 -10.08 -3.58
N SER A 69 13.55 -11.17 -2.86
CA SER A 69 14.68 -11.93 -2.28
C SER A 69 15.07 -13.18 -3.09
N GLY A 70 14.35 -13.50 -4.17
CA GLY A 70 14.58 -14.71 -4.97
C GLY A 70 14.14 -15.98 -4.27
N SER A 71 13.30 -15.88 -3.23
CA SER A 71 12.79 -17.04 -2.49
C SER A 71 11.82 -17.87 -3.32
N ASP A 72 11.68 -19.15 -2.98
CA ASP A 72 10.68 -20.02 -3.57
C ASP A 72 9.25 -19.56 -3.19
N LEU A 73 8.38 -19.46 -4.21
CA LEU A 73 6.97 -19.05 -4.08
C LEU A 73 5.99 -20.21 -4.24
N SER A 74 6.46 -21.46 -4.27
CA SER A 74 5.63 -22.64 -4.54
C SER A 74 4.49 -22.78 -3.54
N SER A 75 4.71 -22.55 -2.25
CA SER A 75 3.67 -22.59 -1.22
C SER A 75 2.60 -21.50 -1.43
N LEU A 76 2.99 -20.29 -1.78
CA LEU A 76 2.07 -19.18 -2.08
C LEU A 76 1.26 -19.45 -3.35
N ARG A 77 1.88 -20.03 -4.39
CA ARG A 77 1.19 -20.45 -5.61
C ARG A 77 0.19 -21.57 -5.32
N ALA A 78 0.54 -22.54 -4.48
CA ALA A 78 -0.36 -23.60 -4.04
C ALA A 78 -1.59 -23.03 -3.33
N ILE A 79 -1.43 -22.08 -2.42
CA ILE A 79 -2.53 -21.36 -1.75
C ILE A 79 -3.42 -20.65 -2.77
N ALA A 80 -2.84 -19.93 -3.73
CA ALA A 80 -3.61 -19.24 -4.76
C ALA A 80 -4.39 -20.16 -5.69
N THR A 81 -3.94 -21.42 -5.85
CA THR A 81 -4.65 -22.43 -6.64
C THR A 81 -5.73 -23.14 -5.82
N GLN A 82 -5.43 -23.50 -4.57
CA GLN A 82 -6.28 -24.37 -3.75
C GLN A 82 -7.32 -23.62 -2.92
N GLU A 83 -7.00 -22.40 -2.48
CA GLU A 83 -7.82 -21.62 -1.54
C GLU A 83 -8.49 -20.39 -2.18
N ASN A 84 -8.38 -20.22 -3.49
CA ASN A 84 -8.96 -19.10 -4.24
C ASN A 84 -10.39 -19.38 -4.69
N SER A 85 -11.30 -19.50 -3.75
CA SER A 85 -12.72 -19.80 -4.03
C SER A 85 -13.42 -18.74 -4.89
N ALA A 86 -12.96 -17.49 -4.85
CA ALA A 86 -13.51 -16.40 -5.66
C ALA A 86 -12.96 -16.37 -7.10
N GLY A 87 -12.04 -17.27 -7.47
CA GLY A 87 -11.45 -17.34 -8.81
C GLY A 87 -10.69 -16.10 -9.24
N LYS A 88 -10.09 -15.37 -8.30
CA LYS A 88 -9.36 -14.13 -8.60
C LYS A 88 -8.12 -14.41 -9.45
N PRO A 89 -7.84 -13.63 -10.49
CA PRO A 89 -6.53 -13.63 -11.12
C PRO A 89 -5.42 -13.27 -10.12
N VAL A 90 -4.40 -14.13 -10.01
CA VAL A 90 -3.24 -13.93 -9.17
C VAL A 90 -1.97 -14.07 -10.00
N GLU A 91 -1.15 -13.03 -10.00
CA GLU A 91 0.14 -13.02 -10.69
C GLU A 91 1.27 -12.98 -9.67
N PHE A 92 2.29 -13.80 -9.85
CA PHE A 92 3.48 -13.86 -8.99
C PHE A 92 4.72 -13.50 -9.79
N LEU A 93 5.42 -12.43 -9.39
CA LEU A 93 6.68 -12.02 -9.97
C LEU A 93 7.79 -12.02 -8.92
N SER A 94 8.84 -12.79 -9.16
CA SER A 94 10.09 -12.73 -8.39
C SER A 94 11.07 -11.85 -9.14
N ILE A 95 11.49 -10.77 -8.49
CA ILE A 95 12.39 -9.75 -9.07
C ILE A 95 13.48 -9.48 -8.03
N PRO A 96 14.59 -10.24 -8.06
CA PRO A 96 15.65 -10.07 -7.08
C PRO A 96 16.14 -8.62 -7.01
N ALA A 97 16.25 -8.10 -5.78
CA ALA A 97 16.69 -6.74 -5.55
C ALA A 97 18.16 -6.55 -5.91
N GLY A 98 18.47 -5.40 -6.48
CA GLY A 98 19.85 -4.91 -6.59
C GLY A 98 20.40 -4.45 -5.23
N PRO A 99 21.69 -4.04 -5.20
CA PRO A 99 22.31 -3.48 -4.00
C PRO A 99 21.65 -2.15 -3.62
N ILE A 100 21.31 -2.00 -2.35
CA ILE A 100 20.78 -0.72 -1.83
C ILE A 100 21.96 0.27 -1.73
N PRO A 101 21.84 1.50 -2.28
CA PRO A 101 22.88 2.51 -2.16
C PRO A 101 23.23 2.81 -0.69
N ALA A 102 24.50 3.10 -0.43
CA ALA A 102 25.00 3.36 0.92
C ALA A 102 24.20 4.46 1.63
N GLY A 103 23.83 4.21 2.89
CA GLY A 103 23.04 5.15 3.70
C GLY A 103 21.53 5.19 3.44
N LEU A 104 21.04 4.45 2.44
CA LEU A 104 19.61 4.24 2.21
C LEU A 104 19.12 2.97 2.88
N ASN A 105 17.80 2.79 2.94
CA ASN A 105 17.15 1.67 3.60
C ASN A 105 16.29 0.84 2.62
N TYR A 106 15.62 -0.18 3.15
CA TYR A 106 14.75 -1.08 2.41
C TYR A 106 13.62 -0.39 1.63
N GLY A 107 13.25 0.85 1.98
CA GLY A 107 12.27 1.63 1.21
C GLY A 107 12.72 1.91 -0.22
N TYR A 108 14.04 2.04 -0.45
CA TYR A 108 14.61 2.13 -1.79
C TYR A 108 14.27 0.88 -2.60
N SER A 109 14.64 -0.29 -2.08
CA SER A 109 14.39 -1.57 -2.74
C SER A 109 12.90 -1.91 -2.89
N GLU A 110 12.04 -1.45 -1.96
CA GLU A 110 10.59 -1.62 -2.07
C GLU A 110 10.01 -0.86 -3.26
N MET A 111 10.50 0.37 -3.52
CA MET A 111 10.05 1.14 -4.69
C MET A 111 10.62 0.58 -6.00
N GLU A 112 11.87 0.14 -6.03
CA GLU A 112 12.42 -0.55 -7.21
C GLU A 112 11.60 -1.80 -7.56
N LEU A 113 11.26 -2.61 -6.55
CA LEU A 113 10.42 -3.79 -6.74
C LEU A 113 9.05 -3.41 -7.31
N LEU A 114 8.43 -2.36 -6.76
CA LEU A 114 7.12 -1.91 -7.20
C LEU A 114 7.14 -1.42 -8.64
N ASP A 115 8.10 -0.57 -9.02
CA ASP A 115 8.28 -0.08 -10.39
C ASP A 115 8.50 -1.23 -11.37
N ALA A 116 9.48 -2.09 -11.09
CA ALA A 116 9.83 -3.21 -11.96
C ALA A 116 8.70 -4.26 -12.06
N GLY A 117 7.97 -4.47 -10.97
CA GLY A 117 6.82 -5.38 -10.93
C GLY A 117 5.65 -4.86 -11.74
N LEU A 118 5.34 -3.58 -11.61
CA LEU A 118 4.26 -2.95 -12.39
C LEU A 118 4.60 -2.94 -13.89
N ASP A 119 5.86 -2.75 -14.28
CA ASP A 119 6.25 -2.78 -15.69
C ASP A 119 6.11 -4.16 -16.33
N ARG A 120 6.30 -5.23 -15.55
CA ARG A 120 6.22 -6.62 -16.02
C ARG A 120 4.85 -7.25 -15.90
N SER A 121 3.95 -6.67 -15.10
CA SER A 121 2.65 -7.26 -14.77
C SER A 121 1.67 -7.20 -15.94
N GLU A 122 1.13 -8.35 -16.31
CA GLU A 122 0.02 -8.46 -17.24
C GLU A 122 -1.31 -7.99 -16.61
N LEU A 123 -1.51 -8.26 -15.30
CA LEU A 123 -2.71 -7.81 -14.60
C LEU A 123 -2.78 -6.29 -14.51
N ARG A 124 -1.65 -5.60 -14.39
CA ARG A 124 -1.62 -4.14 -14.43
C ARG A 124 -2.28 -3.57 -15.68
N ARG A 125 -2.01 -4.15 -16.84
CA ARG A 125 -2.52 -3.67 -18.14
C ARG A 125 -4.05 -3.75 -18.25
N GLN A 126 -4.68 -4.54 -17.38
CA GLN A 126 -6.13 -4.77 -17.34
C GLN A 126 -6.84 -3.93 -16.28
N THR A 127 -6.12 -3.04 -15.60
CA THR A 127 -6.63 -2.28 -14.44
C THR A 127 -6.37 -0.79 -14.60
N SER A 128 -7.21 0.03 -13.96
CA SER A 128 -7.06 1.48 -13.95
C SER A 128 -6.50 2.02 -12.63
N HIS A 129 -6.69 1.27 -11.55
CA HIS A 129 -6.28 1.65 -10.20
C HIS A 129 -5.52 0.51 -9.52
N MET A 130 -4.70 0.89 -8.56
CA MET A 130 -4.00 -0.08 -7.74
C MET A 130 -4.10 0.25 -6.26
N ILE A 131 -3.98 -0.78 -5.44
CA ILE A 131 -3.77 -0.70 -4.00
C ILE A 131 -2.43 -1.36 -3.73
N LYS A 132 -1.46 -0.61 -3.24
CA LYS A 132 -0.20 -1.17 -2.76
C LYS A 132 -0.32 -1.50 -1.28
N THR A 133 0.05 -2.71 -0.91
CA THR A 133 0.19 -3.12 0.49
C THR A 133 1.55 -3.77 0.75
N THR A 134 2.11 -3.56 1.94
CA THR A 134 3.19 -4.42 2.42
C THR A 134 2.64 -5.82 2.62
N GLY A 135 3.08 -6.78 1.83
CA GLY A 135 2.40 -8.06 1.60
C GLY A 135 2.17 -8.96 2.80
N ARG A 136 2.86 -8.75 3.93
CA ARG A 136 2.64 -9.47 5.20
C ARG A 136 1.56 -8.85 6.09
N LEU A 137 1.02 -7.69 5.70
CA LEU A 137 0.00 -6.96 6.46
C LEU A 137 -1.37 -7.14 5.82
N ILE A 138 -2.38 -7.21 6.64
CA ILE A 138 -3.78 -7.19 6.23
C ILE A 138 -4.47 -5.95 6.81
N PHE A 139 -5.43 -5.42 6.06
CA PHE A 139 -6.15 -4.20 6.40
C PHE A 139 -7.66 -4.46 6.26
N PRO A 140 -8.30 -5.03 7.30
CA PRO A 140 -9.71 -5.44 7.22
C PRO A 140 -10.67 -4.29 6.90
N SER A 141 -10.32 -3.06 7.30
CA SER A 141 -11.16 -1.87 7.06
C SER A 141 -10.98 -1.26 5.68
N LEU A 142 -10.09 -1.78 4.83
CA LEU A 142 -9.78 -1.20 3.52
C LEU A 142 -11.01 -1.12 2.59
N PRO A 143 -11.82 -2.19 2.42
CA PRO A 143 -13.03 -2.12 1.60
C PRO A 143 -13.95 -0.96 2.02
N ASN A 144 -14.27 -0.89 3.31
CA ASN A 144 -15.11 0.17 3.86
C ASN A 144 -14.49 1.58 3.70
N ALA A 145 -13.17 1.70 3.70
CA ALA A 145 -12.52 2.99 3.44
C ALA A 145 -12.66 3.42 1.98
N ILE A 146 -12.55 2.49 1.04
CA ILE A 146 -12.77 2.76 -0.40
C ILE A 146 -14.22 3.17 -0.65
N ASP A 147 -15.20 2.45 -0.07
CA ASP A 147 -16.63 2.73 -0.25
C ASP A 147 -17.07 4.09 0.30
N ARG A 148 -16.34 4.63 1.28
CA ARG A 148 -16.63 5.95 1.86
C ARG A 148 -16.08 7.13 1.06
N LEU A 149 -15.32 6.88 0.02
CA LEU A 149 -14.83 7.95 -0.84
C LEU A 149 -15.95 8.46 -1.76
N PRO A 150 -16.05 9.77 -1.97
CA PRO A 150 -17.07 10.34 -2.86
C PRO A 150 -16.84 9.99 -4.33
N ALA A 151 -15.61 9.63 -4.70
CA ALA A 151 -15.21 9.21 -6.04
C ALA A 151 -13.98 8.28 -5.95
N PRO A 152 -13.69 7.51 -7.00
CA PRO A 152 -12.45 6.73 -7.08
C PRO A 152 -11.23 7.64 -6.86
N PRO A 153 -10.24 7.21 -6.06
CA PRO A 153 -9.13 8.08 -5.70
C PRO A 153 -8.08 8.16 -6.81
N GLU A 154 -7.68 9.37 -7.20
CA GLU A 154 -6.39 9.56 -7.86
C GLU A 154 -5.25 9.17 -6.90
N LEU A 155 -5.38 9.55 -5.62
CA LEU A 155 -4.51 9.10 -4.54
C LEU A 155 -5.30 8.98 -3.23
N LEU A 156 -5.08 7.88 -2.51
CA LEU A 156 -5.50 7.69 -1.12
C LEU A 156 -4.33 7.17 -0.31
N ILE A 157 -3.81 7.97 0.61
CA ILE A 157 -2.67 7.64 1.47
C ILE A 157 -2.83 8.29 2.84
N ASP A 158 -2.32 7.66 3.91
CA ASP A 158 -2.35 8.25 5.26
C ASP A 158 -1.11 9.11 5.48
N CYS A 159 -1.23 10.41 5.30
CA CYS A 159 -0.20 11.38 5.66
C CYS A 159 -0.35 11.79 7.12
N ARG A 160 0.77 11.95 7.79
CA ARG A 160 0.85 12.38 9.19
C ARG A 160 1.76 13.59 9.29
N ARG A 161 1.33 14.52 10.09
CA ARG A 161 2.08 15.73 10.40
C ARG A 161 2.04 15.93 11.91
N PHE A 162 3.14 15.61 12.55
CA PHE A 162 3.24 15.77 14.00
C PHE A 162 3.42 17.24 14.36
N PRO A 163 2.71 17.73 15.38
CA PRO A 163 2.84 19.12 15.83
C PRO A 163 4.21 19.41 16.48
N TRP A 164 4.95 18.36 16.84
CA TRP A 164 6.26 18.49 17.47
C TRP A 164 7.38 18.45 16.42
N PRO A 165 8.31 19.43 16.42
CA PRO A 165 9.37 19.53 15.39
C PRO A 165 10.25 18.29 15.25
N ARG A 166 10.34 17.46 16.30
CA ARG A 166 11.19 16.25 16.33
C ARG A 166 10.66 15.07 15.53
N HIS A 167 9.38 15.03 15.19
CA HIS A 167 8.76 13.88 14.55
C HIS A 167 8.53 14.05 13.05
N GLY A 168 8.66 15.29 12.54
CA GLY A 168 8.51 15.57 11.11
C GLY A 168 7.12 15.23 10.55
N ALA A 169 7.08 15.03 9.23
CA ALA A 169 5.91 14.59 8.53
C ALA A 169 6.24 13.32 7.72
N ASP A 170 5.32 12.37 7.67
CA ASP A 170 5.48 11.12 6.92
C ASP A 170 4.19 10.72 6.19
N ALA A 171 4.35 9.90 5.14
CA ALA A 171 3.27 9.19 4.49
C ALA A 171 3.38 7.69 4.79
N ARG A 172 2.28 7.05 5.12
CA ARG A 172 2.26 5.62 5.47
C ARG A 172 2.33 4.75 4.22
N VAL A 173 3.54 4.36 3.86
CA VAL A 173 3.83 3.57 2.66
C VAL A 173 3.37 2.11 2.74
N GLN A 174 2.98 1.64 3.92
CA GLN A 174 2.48 0.26 4.10
C GLN A 174 1.19 0.00 3.35
N LEU A 175 0.37 1.03 3.14
CA LEU A 175 -0.87 0.98 2.38
C LEU A 175 -1.13 2.32 1.70
N PHE A 176 -1.33 2.29 0.40
CA PHE A 176 -1.92 3.39 -0.35
C PHE A 176 -2.69 2.85 -1.56
N ALA A 177 -3.61 3.65 -2.06
CA ALA A 177 -4.31 3.37 -3.31
C ALA A 177 -4.17 4.56 -4.25
N CYS A 178 -4.06 4.32 -5.55
CA CYS A 178 -4.04 5.39 -6.54
C CYS A 178 -4.50 4.91 -7.92
N SER A 179 -4.84 5.86 -8.80
CA SER A 179 -4.91 5.57 -10.23
C SER A 179 -3.52 5.20 -10.75
N GLN A 180 -3.46 4.39 -11.80
CA GLN A 180 -2.16 4.06 -12.41
C GLN A 180 -1.52 5.30 -13.06
N ALA A 181 -2.33 6.21 -13.58
CA ALA A 181 -1.86 7.48 -14.12
C ALA A 181 -1.18 8.33 -13.04
N TYR A 182 -1.80 8.44 -11.85
CA TYR A 182 -1.19 9.15 -10.73
C TYR A 182 0.12 8.51 -10.29
N TYR A 183 0.17 7.16 -10.22
CA TYR A 183 1.40 6.45 -9.88
C TYR A 183 2.52 6.79 -10.86
N ASP A 184 2.27 6.66 -12.15
CA ASP A 184 3.26 6.89 -13.19
C ASP A 184 3.75 8.35 -13.22
N GLN A 185 2.86 9.31 -12.98
CA GLN A 185 3.20 10.73 -13.01
C GLN A 185 3.91 11.22 -11.75
N HIS A 186 3.52 10.71 -10.56
CA HIS A 186 3.93 11.31 -9.29
C HIS A 186 4.76 10.41 -8.38
N LEU A 187 4.62 9.09 -8.46
CA LEU A 187 5.25 8.16 -7.53
C LEU A 187 6.36 7.32 -8.14
N ARG A 188 6.26 6.98 -9.43
CA ARG A 188 7.26 6.19 -10.14
C ARG A 188 8.65 6.84 -10.03
N GLY A 189 9.67 6.01 -9.83
CA GLY A 189 11.06 6.46 -9.72
C GLY A 189 11.37 7.24 -8.45
N SER A 190 10.48 7.20 -7.44
CA SER A 190 10.68 7.93 -6.16
C SER A 190 11.99 7.58 -5.49
N GLN A 191 12.43 6.31 -5.56
CA GLN A 191 13.68 5.84 -4.96
C GLN A 191 14.91 6.63 -5.43
N HIS A 192 14.92 7.10 -6.67
CA HIS A 192 16.04 7.88 -7.23
C HIS A 192 16.17 9.29 -6.61
N SER A 193 15.15 9.75 -5.90
CA SER A 193 15.18 11.02 -5.14
C SER A 193 15.48 10.81 -3.65
N MET A 194 15.68 9.56 -3.20
CA MET A 194 16.13 9.30 -1.83
C MET A 194 17.55 9.80 -1.64
N ASN A 195 17.79 10.40 -0.47
CA ASN A 195 19.10 10.99 -0.14
C ASN A 195 19.48 10.59 1.29
N PRO A 196 20.69 10.03 1.52
CA PRO A 196 21.11 9.55 2.84
C PRO A 196 21.08 10.60 3.95
N THR A 197 21.19 11.87 3.60
CA THR A 197 21.29 12.96 4.57
C THR A 197 19.96 13.67 4.83
N THR A 198 19.10 13.83 3.81
CA THR A 198 17.90 14.68 3.89
C THR A 198 16.59 13.91 3.76
N LEU A 199 16.53 12.93 2.87
CA LEU A 199 15.30 12.14 2.56
C LEU A 199 15.62 10.65 2.51
N ARG A 200 16.20 10.13 3.58
CA ARG A 200 16.62 8.72 3.66
C ARG A 200 15.49 7.72 3.85
N LEU A 201 14.32 8.18 4.29
CA LEU A 201 13.13 7.34 4.52
C LEU A 201 12.13 7.55 3.39
N LEU A 202 11.62 6.45 2.86
CA LEU A 202 10.60 6.47 1.81
C LEU A 202 9.33 7.22 2.26
N GLU A 203 8.95 7.06 3.53
CA GLU A 203 7.81 7.74 4.14
C GLU A 203 7.92 9.27 4.06
N GLN A 204 9.10 9.81 4.30
CA GLN A 204 9.36 11.26 4.22
C GLN A 204 9.37 11.74 2.78
N LEU A 205 9.98 10.98 1.88
CA LEU A 205 10.03 11.29 0.46
C LEU A 205 8.64 11.29 -0.17
N LEU A 206 7.85 10.25 0.08
CA LEU A 206 6.48 10.19 -0.46
C LEU A 206 5.62 11.31 0.12
N TYR A 207 5.74 11.62 1.41
CA TYR A 207 5.06 12.80 1.97
C TYR A 207 5.41 14.08 1.20
N ALA A 208 6.70 14.35 0.99
CA ALA A 208 7.16 15.56 0.28
C ALA A 208 6.65 15.63 -1.17
N ARG A 209 6.42 14.48 -1.82
CA ARG A 209 5.85 14.41 -3.16
C ARG A 209 4.34 14.61 -3.16
N VAL A 210 3.61 13.84 -2.36
CA VAL A 210 2.15 13.83 -2.40
C VAL A 210 1.52 15.08 -1.82
N ILE A 211 2.18 15.76 -0.88
CA ILE A 211 1.68 17.02 -0.32
C ILE A 211 1.56 18.13 -1.38
N ARG A 212 2.33 18.06 -2.45
CA ARG A 212 2.29 19.02 -3.57
C ARG A 212 1.01 18.87 -4.41
N THR A 213 0.34 17.75 -4.33
CA THR A 213 -0.92 17.48 -5.03
C THR A 213 -2.14 17.68 -4.14
N GLN A 214 -1.94 18.16 -2.90
CA GLN A 214 -3.04 18.46 -1.97
C GLN A 214 -4.03 19.44 -2.61
N GLY A 215 -5.32 19.13 -2.49
CA GLY A 215 -6.40 19.95 -3.04
C GLY A 215 -6.74 19.63 -4.51
N GLN A 216 -5.99 18.78 -5.19
CA GLN A 216 -6.40 18.27 -6.50
C GLN A 216 -7.60 17.31 -6.35
N PRO A 217 -8.52 17.28 -7.31
CA PRO A 217 -9.64 16.34 -7.30
C PRO A 217 -9.17 14.89 -7.18
N GLY A 218 -9.84 14.11 -6.34
CA GLY A 218 -9.50 12.68 -6.15
C GLY A 218 -8.26 12.42 -5.28
N VAL A 219 -7.56 13.47 -4.78
CA VAL A 219 -6.39 13.30 -3.90
C VAL A 219 -6.82 13.36 -2.45
N TYR A 220 -6.71 12.23 -1.76
CA TYR A 220 -7.06 12.04 -0.35
C TYR A 220 -5.81 11.70 0.44
N LEU A 221 -5.28 12.66 1.22
CA LEU A 221 -4.08 12.48 2.04
C LEU A 221 -4.38 11.87 3.41
N ARG A 222 -5.62 11.42 3.64
CA ARG A 222 -6.05 10.69 4.82
C ARG A 222 -7.15 9.71 4.46
N PHE A 223 -7.15 8.55 5.12
CA PHE A 223 -8.28 7.62 5.00
C PHE A 223 -9.53 8.18 5.70
N PRO A 224 -10.74 7.93 5.17
CA PRO A 224 -12.00 8.40 5.75
C PRO A 224 -12.36 7.70 7.07
N CYS A 225 -11.68 6.60 7.39
CA CYS A 225 -11.79 5.88 8.65
C CYS A 225 -10.41 5.40 9.11
N ASN A 226 -10.32 4.84 10.32
CA ASN A 226 -9.08 4.21 10.77
C ASN A 226 -8.77 2.98 9.95
N ILE A 227 -7.55 2.93 9.45
CA ILE A 227 -6.98 1.77 8.74
C ILE A 227 -5.86 1.22 9.60
N ASP A 228 -6.16 0.12 10.28
CA ASP A 228 -5.22 -0.49 11.20
C ASP A 228 -4.67 -1.78 10.62
N PRO A 229 -3.33 -1.88 10.49
CA PRO A 229 -2.71 -3.09 10.01
C PRO A 229 -2.84 -4.23 11.03
N VAL A 230 -3.15 -5.42 10.55
CA VAL A 230 -3.04 -6.67 11.31
C VAL A 230 -1.81 -7.42 10.81
N GLY A 231 -0.95 -7.85 11.71
CA GLY A 231 0.30 -8.54 11.40
C GLY A 231 1.48 -8.01 12.21
N TYR A 232 2.69 -8.23 11.70
CA TYR A 232 3.93 -7.87 12.39
C TYR A 232 4.71 -6.79 11.65
N SER A 233 5.27 -5.84 12.40
CA SER A 233 6.23 -4.87 11.87
C SER A 233 7.54 -5.58 11.49
N GLY A 234 8.00 -5.41 10.27
CA GLY A 234 9.32 -5.91 9.85
C GLY A 234 10.45 -5.22 10.60
N PHE A 235 10.33 -3.91 10.78
CA PHE A 235 11.34 -3.08 11.46
C PHE A 235 11.41 -3.35 12.97
N LYS A 236 10.26 -3.41 13.66
CA LYS A 236 10.20 -3.56 15.14
C LYS A 236 9.99 -5.01 15.58
N GLY A 237 9.74 -5.96 14.68
CA GLY A 237 9.44 -7.36 15.02
C GLY A 237 8.18 -7.57 15.87
N ARG A 238 7.42 -6.51 16.17
CA ARG A 238 6.26 -6.52 17.09
C ARG A 238 4.94 -6.54 16.31
N SER A 239 3.94 -7.17 16.93
CA SER A 239 2.56 -7.13 16.43
C SER A 239 2.02 -5.71 16.41
N TYR A 240 1.21 -5.39 15.37
CA TYR A 240 0.41 -4.16 15.31
C TYR A 240 -0.86 -4.20 16.18
N GLN A 241 -1.12 -5.33 16.87
CA GLN A 241 -2.31 -5.54 17.71
C GLN A 241 -2.00 -5.40 19.21
N THR A 242 -1.11 -4.49 19.58
CA THR A 242 -0.79 -4.24 21.00
C THR A 242 -1.80 -3.29 21.65
N ILE A 243 -1.92 -3.37 22.98
CA ILE A 243 -2.81 -2.48 23.76
C ILE A 243 -2.47 -1.00 23.52
N GLY A 244 -1.17 -0.64 23.50
CA GLY A 244 -0.74 0.74 23.21
C GLY A 244 -1.19 1.23 21.84
N GLN A 245 -1.18 0.36 20.83
CA GLN A 245 -1.66 0.72 19.49
C GLN A 245 -3.18 0.89 19.43
N ARG A 246 -3.95 0.13 20.23
CA ARG A 246 -5.39 0.35 20.37
C ARG A 246 -5.71 1.72 20.96
N PHE A 247 -4.95 2.17 21.94
CA PHE A 247 -5.07 3.53 22.48
C PHE A 247 -4.75 4.60 21.43
N ASP A 248 -3.67 4.42 20.68
CA ASP A 248 -3.33 5.30 19.55
C ASP A 248 -4.47 5.39 18.52
N GLN A 249 -5.11 4.27 18.21
CA GLN A 249 -6.24 4.19 17.28
C GLN A 249 -7.45 4.99 17.78
N ILE A 250 -7.81 4.82 19.06
CA ILE A 250 -8.92 5.55 19.71
C ILE A 250 -8.60 7.04 19.71
N THR A 251 -7.40 7.43 20.09
CA THR A 251 -6.96 8.84 20.09
C THR A 251 -7.04 9.45 18.69
N ARG A 252 -6.60 8.74 17.67
CA ARG A 252 -6.71 9.17 16.27
C ARG A 252 -8.16 9.31 15.81
N ALA A 253 -9.01 8.33 16.15
CA ALA A 253 -10.44 8.40 15.82
C ALA A 253 -11.10 9.62 16.46
N PHE A 254 -10.76 9.91 17.71
CA PHE A 254 -11.23 11.09 18.42
C PHE A 254 -10.72 12.39 17.79
N LEU A 255 -9.39 12.50 17.56
CA LEU A 255 -8.80 13.70 16.96
C LEU A 255 -9.31 13.97 15.54
N ARG A 256 -9.59 12.94 14.74
CA ARG A 256 -10.23 13.12 13.43
C ARG A 256 -11.58 13.80 13.51
N ARG A 257 -12.34 13.60 14.60
CA ARG A 257 -13.66 14.22 14.82
C ARG A 257 -13.56 15.64 15.35
N VAL A 258 -12.71 15.86 16.36
CA VAL A 258 -12.67 17.14 17.08
C VAL A 258 -11.66 18.12 16.53
N ALA A 259 -10.65 17.66 15.87
CA ALA A 259 -9.55 18.47 15.31
C ALA A 259 -9.10 17.95 13.94
N PRO A 260 -9.96 18.00 12.89
CA PRO A 260 -9.67 17.42 11.57
C PRO A 260 -8.46 18.04 10.89
N ALA A 261 -8.05 19.24 11.28
CA ALA A 261 -6.83 19.90 10.79
C ALA A 261 -5.52 19.26 11.33
N TYR A 262 -5.60 18.51 12.43
CA TYR A 262 -4.43 17.80 12.97
C TYR A 262 -4.27 16.42 12.31
N TRP A 263 -3.18 16.26 11.64
CA TRP A 263 -2.82 14.99 10.96
C TRP A 263 -1.95 14.12 11.88
N TYR A 264 -2.56 13.52 12.88
CA TYR A 264 -1.91 12.65 13.86
C TYR A 264 -2.02 11.16 13.50
#